data_62039c31c60a5e34e15321094823e320
#
_entry.id   62039c31c60a5e34e15321094823e320
#
_cell.length_a   1.000
_cell.length_b   1.000
_cell.length_c   1.000
_cell.angle_alpha   90.00
_cell.angle_beta   90.00
_cell.angle_gamma   90.00
#
_symmetry.space_group_name_H-M   'P 1'
#
loop_
_entity.id
_entity.type
_entity.pdbx_description
1 polymer ?
#
loop_
_entity_poly.entity_id
_entity_poly.type
_entity_poly.pdbx_seq_one_letter_code
_entity_poly.pdbx_strand_id
1 'polypeptide(L)'
;MKKRILLVDGYNMIAFWQETRQLFKTNQLDEARETLLRKLNHYANFEHIDIICVFDAQFVPGSRQRYDQYRISVIFTEEDETADSYIERAAAEMNTVQNLVEVETSELNEQWDIF
;
A
#
# COMPACT_ATOMS: atom_id res chain seq x y z
N MET A 1 12.70 6.79 20.12
CA MET A 1 11.33 6.81 19.60
C MET A 1 11.16 5.69 18.56
N LYS A 2 10.07 4.95 18.63
CA LYS A 2 9.85 3.87 17.67
C LYS A 2 9.54 4.42 16.29
N LYS A 3 10.11 3.79 15.26
CA LYS A 3 9.81 4.10 13.88
C LYS A 3 8.45 3.50 13.53
N ARG A 4 7.58 4.31 12.96
CA ARG A 4 6.25 3.85 12.56
C ARG A 4 6.29 3.37 11.12
N ILE A 5 5.81 2.16 10.90
CA ILE A 5 5.74 1.55 9.57
C ILE A 5 4.31 1.10 9.32
N LEU A 6 3.74 1.53 8.22
CA LEU A 6 2.39 1.13 7.82
C LEU A 6 2.48 0.20 6.61
N LEU A 7 1.92 -0.99 6.75
CA LEU A 7 1.84 -1.96 5.66
C LEU A 7 0.46 -1.87 5.03
N VAL A 8 0.42 -1.67 3.72
CA VAL A 8 -0.82 -1.43 2.98
C VAL A 8 -0.98 -2.48 1.89
N ASP A 9 -2.16 -3.13 1.85
CA ASP A 9 -2.56 -3.97 0.73
C ASP A 9 -3.09 -3.04 -0.37
N GLY A 10 -2.29 -2.82 -1.40
CA GLY A 10 -2.56 -1.81 -2.42
C GLY A 10 -3.89 -2.00 -3.15
N TYR A 11 -4.16 -3.22 -3.62
CA TYR A 11 -5.40 -3.45 -4.36
C TYR A 11 -6.63 -3.46 -3.48
N ASN A 12 -6.49 -3.88 -2.22
CA ASN A 12 -7.58 -3.78 -1.28
C ASN A 12 -7.97 -2.32 -1.04
N MET A 13 -6.97 -1.46 -0.88
CA MET A 13 -7.18 -0.03 -0.70
C MET A 13 -7.78 0.61 -1.96
N ILE A 14 -7.29 0.23 -3.15
CA ILE A 14 -7.83 0.72 -4.42
C ILE A 14 -9.31 0.37 -4.54
N ALA A 15 -9.67 -0.86 -4.19
CA ALA A 15 -11.06 -1.31 -4.27
C ALA A 15 -11.96 -0.62 -3.25
N PHE A 16 -11.39 -0.20 -2.12
CA PHE A 16 -12.16 0.42 -1.04
C PHE A 16 -12.44 1.90 -1.30
N TRP A 17 -11.44 2.67 -1.74
CA TRP A 17 -11.62 4.10 -1.98
C TRP A 17 -12.46 4.34 -3.22
N GLN A 18 -13.45 5.23 -3.10
CA GLN A 18 -14.35 5.54 -4.20
C GLN A 18 -13.59 6.04 -5.43
N GLU A 19 -12.62 6.92 -5.22
CA GLU A 19 -11.84 7.51 -6.31
C GLU A 19 -11.07 6.46 -7.12
N THR A 20 -10.37 5.56 -6.44
CA THR A 20 -9.58 4.54 -7.11
C THR A 20 -10.42 3.36 -7.56
N ARG A 21 -11.54 3.10 -6.88
CA ARG A 21 -12.45 2.02 -7.25
C ARG A 21 -13.04 2.23 -8.64
N GLN A 22 -13.33 3.47 -9.00
CA GLN A 22 -13.85 3.78 -10.34
C GLN A 22 -12.81 3.44 -11.41
N LEU A 23 -11.56 3.78 -11.15
CA LEU A 23 -10.47 3.44 -12.07
C LEU A 23 -10.29 1.93 -12.20
N PHE A 24 -10.43 1.22 -11.10
CA PHE A 24 -10.36 -0.24 -11.10
C PHE A 24 -11.45 -0.86 -11.96
N LYS A 25 -12.69 -0.35 -11.83
CA LYS A 25 -13.83 -0.86 -12.57
C LYS A 25 -13.73 -0.61 -14.07
N THR A 26 -13.05 0.46 -14.46
CA THR A 26 -12.88 0.81 -15.88
C THR A 26 -11.57 0.27 -16.45
N ASN A 27 -10.95 -0.68 -15.77
CA ASN A 27 -9.72 -1.34 -16.20
C ASN A 27 -8.54 -0.37 -16.35
N GLN A 28 -8.50 0.65 -15.51
CA GLN A 28 -7.40 1.63 -15.49
C GLN A 28 -6.52 1.41 -14.25
N LEU A 29 -5.96 0.18 -14.15
CA LEU A 29 -5.18 -0.21 -12.98
C LEU A 29 -3.92 0.62 -12.78
N ASP A 30 -3.24 0.98 -13.88
CA ASP A 30 -2.03 1.79 -13.78
C ASP A 30 -2.33 3.13 -13.12
N GLU A 31 -3.39 3.77 -13.56
CA GLU A 31 -3.81 5.05 -13.02
C GLU A 31 -4.30 4.92 -11.58
N ALA A 32 -4.98 3.81 -11.28
CA ALA A 32 -5.43 3.55 -9.91
C ALA A 32 -4.24 3.41 -8.96
N ARG A 33 -3.20 2.66 -9.37
CA ARG A 33 -1.99 2.53 -8.55
C ARG A 33 -1.30 3.87 -8.35
N GLU A 34 -1.17 4.66 -9.42
CA GLU A 34 -0.55 5.99 -9.32
C GLU A 34 -1.31 6.90 -8.35
N THR A 35 -2.63 6.90 -8.45
CA THR A 35 -3.47 7.71 -7.58
C THR A 35 -3.31 7.29 -6.12
N LEU A 36 -3.32 5.98 -5.87
CA LEU A 36 -3.12 5.46 -4.52
C LEU A 36 -1.76 5.88 -3.97
N LEU A 37 -0.70 5.68 -4.75
CA LEU A 37 0.65 5.97 -4.28
C LEU A 37 0.86 7.45 -4.01
N ARG A 38 0.26 8.32 -4.81
CA ARG A 38 0.32 9.75 -4.57
C ARG A 38 -0.33 10.11 -3.22
N LYS A 39 -1.49 9.52 -2.95
CA LYS A 39 -2.18 9.76 -1.68
C LYS A 39 -1.42 9.20 -0.50
N LEU A 40 -0.86 7.99 -0.63
CA LEU A 40 -0.06 7.39 0.43
C LEU A 40 1.21 8.19 0.70
N ASN A 41 1.84 8.70 -0.35
CA ASN A 41 3.02 9.52 -0.20
C ASN A 41 2.72 10.80 0.58
N HIS A 42 1.60 11.43 0.26
CA HIS A 42 1.15 12.62 0.97
C HIS A 42 0.92 12.32 2.45
N TYR A 43 0.24 11.22 2.73
CA TYR A 43 -0.04 10.79 4.10
C TYR A 43 1.25 10.48 4.86
N ALA A 44 2.18 9.77 4.21
CA ALA A 44 3.45 9.42 4.83
C ALA A 44 4.23 10.66 5.26
N ASN A 45 4.25 11.68 4.40
CA ASN A 45 4.93 12.92 4.70
C ASN A 45 4.23 13.70 5.81
N PHE A 46 2.92 13.71 5.80
CA PHE A 46 2.15 14.43 6.81
C PHE A 46 2.30 13.81 8.20
N GLU A 47 2.21 12.48 8.27
CA GLU A 47 2.24 11.76 9.55
C GLU A 47 3.65 11.36 9.98
N HIS A 48 4.66 11.59 9.14
CA HIS A 48 6.04 11.18 9.42
C HIS A 48 6.15 9.68 9.68
N ILE A 49 5.55 8.89 8.79
CA ILE A 49 5.60 7.43 8.87
C ILE A 49 6.17 6.87 7.58
N ASP A 50 6.70 5.66 7.66
CA ASP A 50 7.12 4.91 6.49
C ASP A 50 5.96 4.03 6.04
N ILE A 51 5.74 3.96 4.74
CA ILE A 51 4.68 3.13 4.19
C ILE A 51 5.30 2.11 3.24
N ILE A 52 4.87 0.87 3.38
CA ILE A 52 5.19 -0.21 2.46
C ILE A 52 3.88 -0.63 1.81
N CYS A 53 3.74 -0.33 0.52
CA CYS A 53 2.53 -0.66 -0.23
C CYS A 53 2.79 -1.94 -1.03
N VAL A 54 1.98 -2.96 -0.80
CA VAL A 54 2.16 -4.28 -1.39
C VAL A 54 1.10 -4.52 -2.44
N PHE A 55 1.51 -4.82 -3.66
CA PHE A 55 0.61 -5.17 -4.75
C PHE A 55 0.74 -6.66 -5.06
N ASP A 56 -0.39 -7.33 -5.15
CA ASP A 56 -0.45 -8.73 -5.49
C ASP A 56 -0.07 -8.91 -6.97
N ALA A 57 0.89 -9.79 -7.23
CA ALA A 57 1.44 -9.98 -8.56
C ALA A 57 0.41 -10.44 -9.58
N GLN A 58 -0.64 -11.13 -9.15
CA GLN A 58 -1.67 -11.62 -10.07
C GLN A 58 -2.42 -10.50 -10.79
N PHE A 59 -2.40 -9.28 -10.23
CA PHE A 59 -3.07 -8.13 -10.82
C PHE A 59 -2.13 -7.24 -11.62
N VAL A 60 -0.88 -7.65 -11.81
CA VAL A 60 0.10 -6.87 -12.55
C VAL A 60 0.60 -7.70 -13.74
N PRO A 61 -0.16 -7.69 -14.85
CA PRO A 61 0.26 -8.46 -16.03
C PRO A 61 1.52 -7.85 -16.64
N GLY A 62 2.42 -8.72 -17.08
CA GLY A 62 3.63 -8.30 -17.73
C GLY A 62 4.71 -7.87 -16.75
N SER A 63 5.41 -6.81 -17.08
CA SER A 63 6.53 -6.33 -16.28
C SER A 63 6.06 -5.51 -15.08
N ARG A 64 6.82 -5.58 -14.00
CA ARG A 64 6.57 -4.77 -12.82
C ARG A 64 6.88 -3.31 -13.13
N GLN A 65 6.03 -2.42 -12.63
CA GLN A 65 6.25 -1.00 -12.80
C GLN A 65 7.11 -0.45 -11.67
N ARG A 66 7.83 0.63 -11.95
CA ARG A 66 8.65 1.31 -10.96
C ARG A 66 7.99 2.63 -10.60
N TYR A 67 8.06 2.98 -9.32
CA TYR A 67 7.43 4.19 -8.78
C TYR A 67 8.48 5.00 -8.03
N ASP A 68 9.46 5.52 -8.76
CA ASP A 68 10.63 6.16 -8.18
C ASP A 68 10.34 7.55 -7.59
N GLN A 69 9.25 8.17 -8.00
CA GLN A 69 8.92 9.52 -7.55
C GLN A 69 8.31 9.57 -6.14
N TYR A 70 8.01 8.42 -5.54
CA TYR A 70 7.40 8.37 -4.22
C TYR A 70 8.39 7.92 -3.17
N ARG A 71 8.20 8.41 -1.93
CA ARG A 71 9.06 8.05 -0.80
C ARG A 71 8.64 6.76 -0.12
N ILE A 72 7.54 6.20 -0.53
CA ILE A 72 7.05 4.93 0.01
C ILE A 72 7.74 3.77 -0.71
N SER A 73 7.80 2.63 -0.03
CA SER A 73 8.30 1.39 -0.64
C SER A 73 7.16 0.67 -1.32
N VAL A 74 7.37 0.26 -2.56
CA VAL A 74 6.37 -0.46 -3.34
C VAL A 74 6.90 -1.87 -3.58
N ILE A 75 6.11 -2.86 -3.17
CA ILE A 75 6.47 -4.27 -3.28
C ILE A 75 5.46 -4.97 -4.17
N PHE A 76 5.96 -5.75 -5.12
CA PHE A 76 5.13 -6.67 -5.89
C PHE A 76 5.44 -8.08 -5.39
N THR A 77 4.41 -8.83 -4.99
CA THR A 77 4.62 -10.16 -4.45
C THR A 77 5.12 -11.13 -5.51
N GLU A 78 5.65 -12.26 -5.08
CA GLU A 78 6.00 -13.33 -6.00
C GLU A 78 4.73 -13.92 -6.63
N GLU A 79 4.90 -14.64 -7.73
CA GLU A 79 3.78 -15.12 -8.53
C GLU A 79 2.79 -15.97 -7.72
N ASP A 80 3.30 -16.75 -6.77
CA ASP A 80 2.50 -17.64 -5.94
C ASP A 80 2.21 -17.10 -4.55
N GLU A 81 2.49 -15.81 -4.32
CA GLU A 81 2.32 -15.18 -3.02
C GLU A 81 1.25 -14.08 -3.09
N THR A 82 0.34 -14.07 -2.12
CA THR A 82 -0.64 -13.01 -2.02
C THR A 82 -0.10 -11.83 -1.21
N ALA A 83 -0.69 -10.65 -1.43
CA ALA A 83 -0.33 -9.48 -0.64
C ALA A 83 -0.60 -9.71 0.84
N ASP A 84 -1.72 -10.35 1.16
CA ASP A 84 -2.10 -10.66 2.54
C ASP A 84 -1.04 -11.50 3.25
N SER A 85 -0.58 -12.57 2.59
CA SER A 85 0.46 -13.43 3.15
C SER A 85 1.78 -12.69 3.33
N TYR A 86 2.14 -11.86 2.35
CA TYR A 86 3.35 -11.06 2.45
C TYR A 86 3.29 -10.11 3.64
N ILE A 87 2.15 -9.42 3.81
CA ILE A 87 1.97 -8.45 4.87
C ILE A 87 2.06 -9.12 6.24
N GLU A 88 1.42 -10.29 6.41
CA GLU A 88 1.50 -11.03 7.67
C GLU A 88 2.94 -11.37 8.05
N ARG A 89 3.69 -11.88 7.08
CA ARG A 89 5.09 -12.25 7.32
C ARG A 89 5.94 -11.02 7.62
N ALA A 90 5.77 -9.97 6.82
CA ALA A 90 6.56 -8.75 6.99
C ALA A 90 6.25 -8.07 8.32
N ALA A 91 4.98 -8.04 8.73
CA ALA A 91 4.60 -7.46 10.00
C ALA A 91 5.28 -8.17 11.17
N ALA A 92 5.31 -9.51 11.13
CA ALA A 92 5.96 -10.29 12.17
C ALA A 92 7.46 -10.01 12.22
N GLU A 93 8.11 -9.93 11.06
CA GLU A 93 9.55 -9.72 10.99
C GLU A 93 9.97 -8.30 11.40
N MET A 94 9.17 -7.31 11.06
CA MET A 94 9.50 -5.91 11.27
C MET A 94 9.10 -5.38 12.64
N ASN A 95 8.18 -6.07 13.33
CA ASN A 95 7.66 -5.61 14.60
C ASN A 95 8.68 -5.88 15.72
N THR A 96 9.57 -4.94 15.95
CA THR A 96 10.67 -5.04 16.91
C THR A 96 10.55 -3.94 17.95
N VAL A 97 11.48 -3.93 18.90
CA VAL A 97 11.50 -2.86 19.90
C VAL A 97 11.78 -1.49 19.29
N GLN A 98 12.38 -1.45 18.09
CA GLN A 98 12.72 -0.20 17.41
C GLN A 98 11.65 0.26 16.44
N ASN A 99 10.73 -0.61 16.07
CA ASN A 99 9.70 -0.32 15.07
C ASN A 99 8.32 -0.56 15.65
N LEU A 100 7.39 0.30 15.28
CA LEU A 100 5.96 0.08 15.50
C LEU A 100 5.33 -0.17 14.15
N VAL A 101 4.84 -1.39 13.94
CA VAL A 101 4.25 -1.80 12.67
C VAL A 101 2.74 -1.78 12.77
N GLU A 102 2.10 -1.11 11.81
CA GLU A 102 0.66 -1.07 11.70
C GLU A 102 0.26 -1.68 10.36
N VAL A 103 -0.87 -2.37 10.33
CA VAL A 103 -1.42 -2.92 9.10
C VAL A 103 -2.70 -2.18 8.80
N GLU A 104 -2.84 -1.72 7.55
CA GLU A 104 -4.04 -1.04 7.10
C GLU A 104 -5.24 -1.97 7.21
N THR A 105 -6.32 -1.47 7.81
CA THR A 105 -7.59 -2.17 7.93
C THR A 105 -8.71 -1.25 7.43
N SER A 106 -9.90 -1.82 7.27
CA SER A 106 -11.06 -1.05 6.82
C SER A 106 -11.40 0.10 7.77
N GLU A 107 -11.09 -0.01 9.05
CA GLU A 107 -11.35 1.05 10.02
C GLU A 107 -10.45 2.26 9.81
N LEU A 108 -9.28 2.08 9.22
CA LEU A 108 -8.37 3.19 8.97
C LEU A 108 -8.80 4.03 7.78
N ASN A 109 -9.74 3.55 6.99
CA ASN A 109 -10.14 4.25 5.77
C ASN A 109 -10.78 5.61 6.02
N GLU A 110 -11.41 5.79 7.15
CA GLU A 110 -11.98 7.09 7.52
C GLU A 110 -10.89 8.15 7.66
N GLN A 111 -9.70 7.74 8.11
CA GLN A 111 -8.58 8.67 8.24
C GLN A 111 -8.03 9.10 6.89
N TRP A 112 -8.16 8.23 5.90
CA TRP A 112 -7.64 8.51 4.56
C TRP A 112 -8.50 9.51 3.80
N ASP A 113 -9.79 9.61 4.14
CA ASP A 113 -10.74 10.49 3.45
C ASP A 113 -10.41 11.97 3.62
N ILE A 114 -9.62 12.32 4.62
CA ILE A 114 -9.22 13.71 4.84
C ILE A 114 -8.05 14.13 3.95
N PHE A 115 -7.48 13.23 3.23
CA PHE A 115 -6.38 13.49 2.31
C PHE A 115 -6.84 13.33 0.85
#